data_a142f32b82bdfff4e0510c732a3e2b1c
#
_entry.id   a142f32b82bdfff4e0510c732a3e2b1c
#
_cell.length_a   1.000
_cell.length_b   1.000
_cell.length_c   1.000
_cell.angle_alpha   90.00
_cell.angle_beta   90.00
_cell.angle_gamma   90.00
#
_symmetry.space_group_name_H-M   'P 1'
#
loop_
_entity.id
_entity.type
_entity.pdbx_description
1 polymer ?
#
loop_
_entity_poly.entity_id
_entity_poly.type
_entity_poly.pdbx_seq_one_letter_code
_entity_poly.pdbx_strand_id
1 'polypeptide(L)'
;MVKRIFETEDIYIDELKVDRYFGLEKYFLYGLFDWERFMFVLHCCTYRRDGMPRFPDAFGYMGRGSGKNGYTSFECTALLSPINGIRGYNIQAFAAAENNAKTSFEEVRNDVLMENEKKMSRFFRWNMEVIECTKTHSCWTYHTSAPRTKDGGRPGMVCFDEIHVLENSALLDVAEGGLGKVADPRKLYTTTDGDVRDGPLDRMKEKARAILRGEIPDNGFLPFMCHLKLEEINDPDNWIMAVPSLDEFPILKEQMRKDWEDYKRDPISKRAFAVKRCNCPDGVREGAVTSWENIQGCCRGMMPEEIPEVMRRPCVFAVDYSLVDDFMSAVIINLIDGIYYVRQHTWICEQSRDLHRMNFPYMDAVRRGEAEMVAGESIPAELPLLWVREQTRGQRIIAGAADNFRFAYLRRASEATLNMPGEARKASNKYGEEPGRVYFTRPSDLTKAAPDITSGLGNQKFYCGDSMIMRWYLNNVKRTVDGHGNVAFEKIEAKTRKTDGAMALFAGMTLAPLLEKYDKKPTGGIILPRVRIYR
;
A
#
# COMPACT_ATOMS: atom_id res chain seq x y z
N MET A 1 4.67 -25.24 -5.63
CA MET A 1 3.39 -25.08 -6.34
C MET A 1 3.41 -25.76 -7.69
N VAL A 2 4.17 -25.31 -8.67
CA VAL A 2 4.16 -25.81 -10.06
C VAL A 2 4.36 -27.33 -10.14
N LYS A 3 5.40 -27.90 -9.51
CA LYS A 3 5.62 -29.34 -9.47
C LYS A 3 4.38 -30.12 -9.05
N ARG A 4 3.73 -29.71 -7.94
CA ARG A 4 2.48 -30.35 -7.45
C ARG A 4 1.37 -30.31 -8.50
N ILE A 5 1.21 -29.17 -9.20
CA ILE A 5 0.17 -29.01 -10.23
C ILE A 5 0.40 -29.99 -11.37
N PHE A 6 1.62 -30.12 -11.87
CA PHE A 6 1.95 -31.10 -12.92
C PHE A 6 1.81 -32.56 -12.47
N GLU A 7 1.92 -32.83 -11.18
CA GLU A 7 1.71 -34.18 -10.63
C GLU A 7 0.24 -34.52 -10.38
N THR A 8 -0.62 -33.52 -10.19
CA THR A 8 -2.01 -33.73 -9.71
C THR A 8 -3.09 -33.30 -10.70
N GLU A 9 -2.76 -32.47 -11.71
CA GLU A 9 -3.73 -31.94 -12.65
C GLU A 9 -3.47 -32.48 -14.07
N ASP A 10 -4.54 -32.70 -14.82
CA ASP A 10 -4.45 -33.10 -16.21
C ASP A 10 -4.26 -31.89 -17.13
N ILE A 11 -3.00 -31.48 -17.24
CA ILE A 11 -2.53 -30.33 -18.02
C ILE A 11 -1.45 -30.78 -19.00
N TYR A 12 -1.17 -29.94 -19.99
CA TYR A 12 -0.09 -30.21 -20.95
C TYR A 12 0.61 -28.92 -21.36
N ILE A 13 1.87 -29.06 -21.80
CA ILE A 13 2.63 -28.00 -22.45
C ILE A 13 2.51 -28.21 -23.96
N ASP A 14 2.12 -27.13 -24.68
CA ASP A 14 2.16 -27.13 -26.15
C ASP A 14 3.60 -26.90 -26.64
N GLU A 15 4.37 -27.99 -26.75
CA GLU A 15 5.78 -27.95 -27.13
C GLU A 15 5.99 -27.31 -28.51
N LEU A 16 5.04 -27.51 -29.43
CA LEU A 16 5.11 -26.92 -30.77
C LEU A 16 4.99 -25.39 -30.71
N LYS A 17 4.13 -24.87 -29.84
CA LYS A 17 4.05 -23.42 -29.58
C LYS A 17 5.33 -22.91 -28.92
N VAL A 18 5.87 -23.64 -27.94
CA VAL A 18 7.15 -23.30 -27.28
C VAL A 18 8.25 -23.12 -28.31
N ASP A 19 8.50 -24.14 -29.16
CA ASP A 19 9.52 -24.08 -30.19
C ASP A 19 9.36 -22.93 -31.17
N ARG A 20 8.13 -22.70 -31.61
CA ARG A 20 7.81 -21.60 -32.53
C ARG A 20 8.03 -20.23 -31.91
N TYR A 21 7.60 -20.03 -30.66
CA TYR A 21 7.78 -18.76 -29.96
C TYR A 21 9.25 -18.50 -29.65
N PHE A 22 9.98 -19.48 -29.12
CA PHE A 22 11.42 -19.31 -28.87
C PHE A 22 12.22 -19.11 -30.16
N GLY A 23 11.71 -19.58 -31.31
CA GLY A 23 12.25 -19.22 -32.60
C GLY A 23 12.24 -17.73 -32.93
N LEU A 24 11.52 -16.89 -32.16
CA LEU A 24 11.53 -15.42 -32.30
C LEU A 24 12.73 -14.77 -31.60
N GLU A 25 13.41 -15.42 -30.66
CA GLU A 25 14.57 -14.89 -29.94
C GLU A 25 15.65 -14.34 -30.85
N LYS A 26 15.87 -14.98 -32.00
CA LYS A 26 16.86 -14.54 -33.01
C LYS A 26 16.65 -13.11 -33.55
N TYR A 27 15.52 -12.48 -33.24
CA TYR A 27 15.22 -11.12 -33.64
C TYR A 27 15.41 -10.11 -32.52
N PHE A 28 15.62 -10.59 -31.28
CA PHE A 28 15.94 -9.78 -30.13
C PHE A 28 17.44 -9.61 -29.97
N LEU A 29 17.87 -8.54 -29.33
CA LEU A 29 19.29 -8.28 -29.04
C LEU A 29 19.86 -9.25 -28.01
N TYR A 30 19.00 -9.79 -27.14
CA TYR A 30 19.36 -10.68 -26.06
C TYR A 30 18.53 -11.96 -26.14
N GLY A 31 19.13 -13.08 -25.75
CA GLY A 31 18.39 -14.32 -25.52
C GLY A 31 17.60 -14.22 -24.20
N LEU A 32 16.58 -15.06 -24.07
CA LEU A 32 15.82 -15.17 -22.84
C LEU A 32 16.63 -15.85 -21.73
N PHE A 33 16.51 -15.35 -20.52
CA PHE A 33 17.04 -16.00 -19.33
C PHE A 33 16.20 -17.23 -18.95
N ASP A 34 16.76 -18.11 -18.14
CA ASP A 34 16.07 -19.33 -17.72
C ASP A 34 14.75 -19.04 -16.98
N TRP A 35 14.71 -18.02 -16.14
CA TRP A 35 13.49 -17.62 -15.46
C TRP A 35 12.41 -17.08 -16.43
N GLU A 36 12.82 -16.39 -17.49
CA GLU A 36 11.92 -15.87 -18.53
C GLU A 36 11.32 -17.00 -19.34
N ARG A 37 12.16 -17.98 -19.75
CA ARG A 37 11.70 -19.20 -20.41
C ARG A 37 10.72 -19.98 -19.55
N PHE A 38 11.04 -20.16 -18.27
CA PHE A 38 10.18 -20.84 -17.32
C PHE A 38 8.83 -20.16 -17.18
N MET A 39 8.80 -18.83 -16.95
CA MET A 39 7.55 -18.09 -16.85
C MET A 39 6.76 -18.11 -18.15
N PHE A 40 7.43 -17.94 -19.29
CA PHE A 40 6.78 -17.92 -20.59
C PHE A 40 6.09 -19.26 -20.92
N VAL A 41 6.77 -20.38 -20.70
CA VAL A 41 6.20 -21.70 -20.93
C VAL A 41 4.96 -21.92 -20.06
N LEU A 42 5.05 -21.59 -18.78
CA LEU A 42 3.91 -21.75 -17.86
C LEU A 42 2.76 -20.81 -18.22
N HIS A 43 3.04 -19.55 -18.46
CA HIS A 43 2.01 -18.55 -18.73
C HIS A 43 1.40 -18.71 -20.13
N CYS A 44 2.22 -18.90 -21.17
CA CYS A 44 1.76 -18.81 -22.56
C CYS A 44 1.54 -20.16 -23.24
N CYS A 45 2.16 -21.24 -22.76
CA CYS A 45 2.15 -22.53 -23.45
C CYS A 45 1.61 -23.71 -22.62
N THR A 46 1.12 -23.47 -21.39
CA THR A 46 0.55 -24.53 -20.53
C THR A 46 -0.97 -24.45 -20.51
N TYR A 47 -1.62 -25.53 -20.87
CA TYR A 47 -3.05 -25.62 -21.06
C TYR A 47 -3.68 -26.76 -20.26
N ARG A 48 -4.96 -26.60 -19.93
CA ARG A 48 -5.82 -27.67 -19.46
C ARG A 48 -6.32 -28.48 -20.66
N ARG A 49 -6.85 -29.69 -20.43
CA ARG A 49 -7.39 -30.54 -21.50
C ARG A 49 -8.58 -29.93 -22.26
N ASP A 50 -9.29 -28.98 -21.66
CA ASP A 50 -10.36 -28.24 -22.33
C ASP A 50 -9.84 -27.12 -23.27
N GLY A 51 -8.52 -26.97 -23.40
CA GLY A 51 -7.85 -25.99 -24.23
C GLY A 51 -7.74 -24.60 -23.60
N MET A 52 -8.23 -24.42 -22.37
CA MET A 52 -8.08 -23.14 -21.64
C MET A 52 -6.68 -23.02 -21.03
N PRO A 53 -6.12 -21.80 -20.96
CA PRO A 53 -4.85 -21.57 -20.29
C PRO A 53 -4.90 -22.04 -18.83
N ARG A 54 -3.84 -22.74 -18.38
CA ARG A 54 -3.76 -23.15 -16.98
C ARG A 54 -3.38 -21.98 -16.07
N PHE A 55 -2.52 -21.09 -16.55
CA PHE A 55 -2.04 -19.92 -15.83
C PHE A 55 -2.33 -18.64 -16.64
N PRO A 56 -3.58 -18.18 -16.72
CA PRO A 56 -3.91 -16.96 -17.46
C PRO A 56 -3.37 -15.68 -16.84
N ASP A 57 -3.06 -15.67 -15.55
CA ASP A 57 -2.62 -14.50 -14.80
C ASP A 57 -1.19 -14.74 -14.27
N ALA A 58 -0.18 -14.01 -14.77
CA ALA A 58 1.20 -14.10 -14.31
C ALA A 58 1.63 -12.86 -13.51
N PHE A 59 2.29 -13.08 -12.37
CA PHE A 59 2.77 -12.02 -11.48
C PHE A 59 4.28 -12.16 -11.27
N GLY A 60 5.05 -11.29 -11.95
CA GLY A 60 6.51 -11.18 -11.86
C GLY A 60 6.93 -10.07 -10.91
N TYR A 61 7.22 -10.43 -9.65
CA TYR A 61 7.71 -9.53 -8.63
C TYR A 61 9.19 -9.79 -8.38
N MET A 62 10.05 -8.90 -8.87
CA MET A 62 11.51 -9.08 -8.81
C MET A 62 12.26 -7.76 -8.83
N GLY A 63 13.50 -7.77 -8.34
CA GLY A 63 14.35 -6.58 -8.21
C GLY A 63 14.63 -5.88 -9.54
N ARG A 64 14.98 -4.60 -9.45
CA ARG A 64 15.37 -3.80 -10.62
C ARG A 64 16.64 -4.37 -11.26
N GLY A 65 16.60 -4.56 -12.57
CA GLY A 65 17.68 -5.13 -13.35
C GLY A 65 17.49 -6.61 -13.70
N SER A 66 16.37 -7.23 -13.31
CA SER A 66 16.09 -8.65 -13.60
C SER A 66 15.71 -8.97 -15.05
N GLY A 67 15.53 -7.95 -15.93
CA GLY A 67 15.11 -8.21 -17.32
C GLY A 67 13.62 -8.09 -17.58
N LYS A 68 12.80 -7.66 -16.61
CA LYS A 68 11.32 -7.59 -16.72
C LYS A 68 10.80 -6.98 -18.02
N ASN A 69 11.41 -5.88 -18.48
CA ASN A 69 10.98 -5.20 -19.70
C ASN A 69 11.26 -6.06 -20.94
N GLY A 70 12.45 -6.68 -21.03
CA GLY A 70 12.80 -7.62 -22.11
C GLY A 70 11.84 -8.81 -22.15
N TYR A 71 11.48 -9.36 -20.99
CA TYR A 71 10.46 -10.40 -20.89
C TYR A 71 9.11 -9.94 -21.42
N THR A 72 8.62 -8.76 -20.98
CA THR A 72 7.35 -8.18 -21.47
C THR A 72 7.40 -7.93 -22.98
N SER A 73 8.53 -7.41 -23.49
CA SER A 73 8.77 -7.21 -24.92
C SER A 73 8.67 -8.50 -25.71
N PHE A 74 9.30 -9.57 -25.21
CA PHE A 74 9.25 -10.89 -25.85
C PHE A 74 7.84 -11.47 -25.81
N GLU A 75 7.18 -11.50 -24.66
CA GLU A 75 5.86 -12.10 -24.50
C GLU A 75 4.81 -11.37 -25.35
N CYS A 76 4.79 -10.03 -25.32
CA CYS A 76 3.88 -9.24 -26.16
C CYS A 76 4.13 -9.49 -27.65
N THR A 77 5.39 -9.58 -28.09
CA THR A 77 5.73 -9.86 -29.49
C THR A 77 5.30 -11.27 -29.89
N ALA A 78 5.54 -12.26 -29.04
CA ALA A 78 5.15 -13.64 -29.28
C ALA A 78 3.62 -13.78 -29.47
N LEU A 79 2.85 -13.22 -28.52
CA LEU A 79 1.38 -13.29 -28.56
C LEU A 79 0.76 -12.40 -29.64
N LEU A 80 1.40 -11.29 -30.01
CA LEU A 80 0.99 -10.47 -31.15
C LEU A 80 1.26 -11.14 -32.50
N SER A 81 2.29 -12.01 -32.57
CA SER A 81 2.79 -12.62 -33.80
C SER A 81 1.74 -13.53 -34.46
N PRO A 82 1.91 -13.84 -35.78
CA PRO A 82 1.07 -14.84 -36.46
C PRO A 82 1.11 -16.23 -35.84
N ILE A 83 2.11 -16.54 -35.02
CA ILE A 83 2.26 -17.82 -34.32
C ILE A 83 1.11 -18.07 -33.36
N ASN A 84 0.62 -17.02 -32.70
CA ASN A 84 -0.54 -17.10 -31.80
C ASN A 84 -1.81 -17.59 -32.52
N GLY A 85 -1.98 -17.19 -33.80
CA GLY A 85 -3.09 -17.66 -34.65
C GLY A 85 -4.47 -17.09 -34.29
N ILE A 86 -4.60 -16.34 -33.22
CA ILE A 86 -5.89 -15.79 -32.75
C ILE A 86 -6.12 -14.42 -33.40
N ARG A 87 -7.25 -14.32 -34.14
CA ARG A 87 -7.60 -13.08 -34.80
C ARG A 87 -8.06 -12.01 -33.81
N GLY A 88 -7.53 -10.78 -33.96
CA GLY A 88 -7.89 -9.65 -33.11
C GLY A 88 -7.40 -9.79 -31.66
N TYR A 89 -6.32 -10.53 -31.46
CA TYR A 89 -5.68 -10.66 -30.13
C TYR A 89 -4.94 -9.37 -29.78
N ASN A 90 -5.69 -8.37 -29.33
CA ASN A 90 -5.13 -7.07 -29.01
C ASN A 90 -4.39 -7.13 -27.65
N ILE A 91 -3.28 -6.41 -27.57
CA ILE A 91 -2.46 -6.29 -26.36
C ILE A 91 -2.52 -4.84 -25.90
N GLN A 92 -2.83 -4.63 -24.63
CA GLN A 92 -2.86 -3.33 -24.00
C GLN A 92 -1.85 -3.30 -22.84
N ALA A 93 -0.82 -2.45 -22.98
CA ALA A 93 0.16 -2.23 -21.93
C ALA A 93 -0.21 -1.00 -21.09
N PHE A 94 -0.16 -1.13 -19.78
CA PHE A 94 -0.50 -0.08 -18.82
C PHE A 94 0.66 0.18 -17.86
N ALA A 95 0.93 1.46 -17.59
CA ALA A 95 1.78 1.89 -16.50
C ALA A 95 1.29 3.24 -15.95
N ALA A 96 1.69 3.59 -14.74
CA ALA A 96 1.33 4.88 -14.14
C ALA A 96 2.00 6.08 -14.83
N ALA A 97 3.17 5.88 -15.44
CA ALA A 97 3.89 6.89 -16.20
C ALA A 97 4.03 6.47 -17.67
N GLU A 98 3.90 7.44 -18.58
CA GLU A 98 3.96 7.19 -20.03
C GLU A 98 5.27 6.54 -20.47
N ASN A 99 6.39 7.01 -19.94
CA ASN A 99 7.70 6.44 -20.28
C ASN A 99 7.78 4.95 -19.91
N ASN A 100 7.20 4.53 -18.78
CA ASN A 100 7.20 3.12 -18.38
C ASN A 100 6.29 2.29 -19.30
N ALA A 101 5.11 2.81 -19.64
CA ALA A 101 4.18 2.14 -20.56
C ALA A 101 4.78 1.93 -21.97
N LYS A 102 5.65 2.84 -22.41
CA LYS A 102 6.31 2.81 -23.72
C LYS A 102 7.53 1.91 -23.78
N THR A 103 8.23 1.67 -22.67
CA THR A 103 9.56 1.06 -22.67
C THR A 103 9.61 -0.24 -23.49
N SER A 104 8.79 -1.22 -23.17
CA SER A 104 8.75 -2.50 -23.88
C SER A 104 8.24 -2.35 -25.32
N PHE A 105 7.29 -1.43 -25.55
CA PHE A 105 6.78 -1.14 -26.88
C PHE A 105 7.86 -0.53 -27.80
N GLU A 106 8.61 0.46 -27.30
CA GLU A 106 9.69 1.12 -28.05
C GLU A 106 10.86 0.18 -28.30
N GLU A 107 11.22 -0.67 -27.34
CA GLU A 107 12.22 -1.72 -27.53
C GLU A 107 11.85 -2.62 -28.71
N VAL A 108 10.62 -3.15 -28.74
CA VAL A 108 10.19 -4.02 -29.84
C VAL A 108 10.13 -3.24 -31.15
N ARG A 109 9.60 -2.03 -31.15
CA ARG A 109 9.54 -1.21 -32.37
C ARG A 109 10.92 -0.94 -32.95
N ASN A 110 11.87 -0.50 -32.12
CA ASN A 110 13.18 -0.07 -32.56
C ASN A 110 14.11 -1.25 -32.82
N ASP A 111 14.28 -2.12 -31.83
CA ASP A 111 15.34 -3.11 -31.80
C ASP A 111 14.93 -4.44 -32.48
N VAL A 112 13.61 -4.73 -32.53
CA VAL A 112 13.11 -5.95 -33.17
C VAL A 112 12.57 -5.68 -34.56
N LEU A 113 11.61 -4.73 -34.69
CA LEU A 113 10.91 -4.52 -35.96
C LEU A 113 11.72 -3.70 -36.96
N MET A 114 12.30 -2.57 -36.53
CA MET A 114 13.07 -1.71 -37.42
C MET A 114 14.41 -2.37 -37.84
N GLU A 115 15.14 -2.97 -36.90
CA GLU A 115 16.39 -3.67 -37.22
C GLU A 115 16.18 -4.88 -38.15
N ASN A 116 15.00 -5.49 -38.12
CA ASN A 116 14.63 -6.63 -38.96
C ASN A 116 13.58 -6.29 -40.02
N GLU A 117 13.48 -5.04 -40.46
CA GLU A 117 12.40 -4.50 -41.29
C GLU A 117 12.07 -5.36 -42.53
N LYS A 118 13.09 -5.80 -43.27
CA LYS A 118 12.89 -6.63 -44.50
C LYS A 118 12.09 -7.91 -44.25
N LYS A 119 12.15 -8.46 -43.03
CA LYS A 119 11.43 -9.68 -42.65
C LYS A 119 10.11 -9.32 -41.93
N MET A 120 10.19 -8.36 -41.00
CA MET A 120 9.08 -8.04 -40.12
C MET A 120 7.95 -7.29 -40.84
N SER A 121 8.23 -6.46 -41.83
CA SER A 121 7.20 -5.74 -42.63
C SER A 121 6.25 -6.66 -43.38
N ARG A 122 6.59 -7.95 -43.55
CA ARG A 122 5.67 -8.97 -44.12
C ARG A 122 4.55 -9.36 -43.17
N PHE A 123 4.74 -9.14 -41.88
CA PHE A 123 3.84 -9.57 -40.82
C PHE A 123 3.31 -8.43 -39.97
N PHE A 124 4.08 -7.35 -39.84
CA PHE A 124 3.78 -6.24 -38.97
C PHE A 124 3.77 -4.90 -39.71
N ARG A 125 2.93 -4.00 -39.23
CA ARG A 125 2.99 -2.56 -39.49
C ARG A 125 3.15 -1.86 -38.14
N TRP A 126 3.89 -0.77 -38.09
CA TRP A 126 4.15 -0.07 -36.84
C TRP A 126 4.30 1.43 -37.05
N ASN A 127 3.94 2.16 -36.02
CA ASN A 127 4.20 3.59 -35.88
C ASN A 127 4.60 3.89 -34.43
N MET A 128 4.45 5.13 -33.96
CA MET A 128 4.81 5.55 -32.61
C MET A 128 3.82 5.09 -31.53
N GLU A 129 2.62 4.67 -31.91
CA GLU A 129 1.49 4.39 -30.99
C GLU A 129 0.98 2.95 -31.08
N VAL A 130 1.15 2.32 -32.25
CA VAL A 130 0.56 1.01 -32.55
C VAL A 130 1.54 0.13 -33.28
N ILE A 131 1.65 -1.13 -32.85
CA ILE A 131 2.22 -2.24 -33.62
C ILE A 131 1.08 -3.18 -34.00
N GLU A 132 0.87 -3.38 -35.31
CA GLU A 132 -0.21 -4.24 -35.86
C GLU A 132 0.37 -5.49 -36.50
N CYS A 133 -0.17 -6.67 -36.16
CA CYS A 133 0.05 -7.89 -36.93
C CYS A 133 -0.97 -7.96 -38.07
N THR A 134 -0.51 -7.86 -39.31
CA THR A 134 -1.36 -7.85 -40.51
C THR A 134 -2.05 -9.17 -40.80
N LYS A 135 -1.58 -10.28 -40.25
CA LYS A 135 -2.13 -11.64 -40.47
C LYS A 135 -3.31 -11.95 -39.56
N THR A 136 -3.22 -11.50 -38.32
CA THR A 136 -4.27 -11.74 -37.30
C THR A 136 -5.13 -10.50 -37.03
N HIS A 137 -4.77 -9.34 -37.59
CA HIS A 137 -5.40 -8.04 -37.29
C HIS A 137 -5.39 -7.71 -35.80
N SER A 138 -4.31 -8.10 -35.13
CA SER A 138 -4.07 -7.86 -33.71
C SER A 138 -3.21 -6.61 -33.55
N CYS A 139 -3.47 -5.81 -32.53
CA CYS A 139 -2.75 -4.57 -32.26
C CYS A 139 -2.16 -4.58 -30.86
N TRP A 140 -0.96 -4.02 -30.71
CA TRP A 140 -0.39 -3.67 -29.42
C TRP A 140 -0.38 -2.16 -29.24
N THR A 141 -0.94 -1.67 -28.14
CA THR A 141 -1.01 -0.26 -27.74
C THR A 141 -0.57 -0.11 -26.28
N TYR A 142 -0.18 1.10 -25.89
CA TYR A 142 0.19 1.42 -24.52
C TYR A 142 -0.67 2.58 -23.97
N HIS A 143 -0.90 2.59 -22.65
CA HIS A 143 -1.79 3.52 -21.98
C HIS A 143 -1.25 3.92 -20.60
N THR A 144 -1.46 5.18 -20.20
CA THR A 144 -1.15 5.69 -18.86
C THR A 144 -2.39 5.83 -17.97
N SER A 145 -3.57 5.69 -18.56
CA SER A 145 -4.86 5.72 -17.87
C SER A 145 -5.80 4.72 -18.53
N ALA A 146 -6.80 4.29 -17.79
CA ALA A 146 -7.84 3.45 -18.38
C ALA A 146 -8.47 4.16 -19.60
N PRO A 147 -8.59 3.49 -20.76
CA PRO A 147 -9.30 4.05 -21.90
C PRO A 147 -10.69 4.46 -21.46
N ARG A 148 -11.04 5.72 -21.66
CA ARG A 148 -12.42 6.15 -21.46
C ARG A 148 -13.30 5.36 -22.42
N THR A 149 -14.35 4.77 -21.93
CA THR A 149 -15.35 3.83 -22.47
C THR A 149 -15.76 3.90 -23.96
N LYS A 150 -15.20 4.75 -24.77
CA LYS A 150 -15.54 4.88 -26.20
C LYS A 150 -14.90 3.83 -27.12
N ASP A 151 -13.75 3.33 -26.74
CA ASP A 151 -13.09 2.24 -27.46
C ASP A 151 -13.23 0.96 -26.62
N GLY A 152 -14.41 0.36 -26.64
CA GLY A 152 -14.70 -0.91 -25.99
C GLY A 152 -13.75 -2.01 -26.48
N GLY A 153 -12.47 -1.88 -26.14
CA GLY A 153 -11.40 -2.79 -26.49
C GLY A 153 -11.78 -4.20 -26.06
N ARG A 154 -11.48 -5.16 -26.90
CA ARG A 154 -11.59 -6.59 -26.58
C ARG A 154 -10.15 -7.13 -26.55
N PRO A 155 -9.37 -6.83 -25.49
CA PRO A 155 -8.01 -7.32 -25.45
C PRO A 155 -7.99 -8.84 -25.30
N GLY A 156 -7.00 -9.46 -25.95
CA GLY A 156 -6.58 -10.81 -25.63
C GLY A 156 -5.62 -10.82 -24.45
N MET A 157 -4.83 -9.74 -24.32
CA MET A 157 -3.89 -9.59 -23.20
C MET A 157 -3.89 -8.16 -22.65
N VAL A 158 -3.77 -8.06 -21.34
CA VAL A 158 -3.40 -6.83 -20.64
C VAL A 158 -2.10 -7.04 -19.86
N CYS A 159 -1.17 -6.09 -19.96
CA CYS A 159 0.04 -6.11 -19.17
C CYS A 159 0.19 -4.81 -18.38
N PHE A 160 0.63 -4.94 -17.14
CA PHE A 160 0.83 -3.85 -16.21
C PHE A 160 2.29 -3.82 -15.77
N ASP A 161 2.94 -2.70 -16.00
CA ASP A 161 4.30 -2.49 -15.53
C ASP A 161 4.32 -1.52 -14.34
N GLU A 162 5.26 -1.76 -13.41
CA GLU A 162 5.51 -0.93 -12.23
C GLU A 162 4.26 -0.69 -11.37
N ILE A 163 3.48 -1.75 -11.08
CA ILE A 163 2.25 -1.65 -10.26
C ILE A 163 2.50 -1.15 -8.84
N HIS A 164 3.76 -1.11 -8.38
CA HIS A 164 4.13 -0.63 -7.05
C HIS A 164 3.83 0.86 -6.79
N VAL A 165 3.51 1.62 -7.83
CA VAL A 165 3.14 3.05 -7.71
C VAL A 165 1.63 3.26 -7.61
N LEU A 166 0.82 2.22 -7.84
CA LEU A 166 -0.64 2.29 -7.78
C LEU A 166 -1.12 2.27 -6.33
N GLU A 167 -1.89 3.26 -5.95
CA GLU A 167 -2.50 3.34 -4.61
C GLU A 167 -3.88 2.65 -4.55
N ASN A 168 -4.55 2.48 -5.70
CA ASN A 168 -5.84 1.78 -5.81
C ASN A 168 -5.91 0.90 -7.06
N SER A 169 -6.94 0.04 -7.12
CA SER A 169 -7.11 -0.93 -8.21
C SER A 169 -7.87 -0.39 -9.43
N ALA A 170 -8.31 0.86 -9.46
CA ALA A 170 -9.22 1.35 -10.49
C ALA A 170 -8.69 1.15 -11.91
N LEU A 171 -7.39 1.36 -12.15
CA LEU A 171 -6.77 1.12 -13.46
C LEU A 171 -6.80 -0.37 -13.83
N LEU A 172 -6.48 -1.24 -12.87
CA LEU A 172 -6.48 -2.69 -13.06
C LEU A 172 -7.89 -3.18 -13.38
N ASP A 173 -8.88 -2.80 -12.57
CA ASP A 173 -10.27 -3.25 -12.68
C ASP A 173 -10.89 -2.88 -14.06
N VAL A 174 -10.62 -1.66 -14.53
CA VAL A 174 -11.14 -1.20 -15.84
C VAL A 174 -10.45 -1.93 -16.99
N ALA A 175 -9.13 -2.08 -16.96
CA ALA A 175 -8.38 -2.75 -18.02
C ALA A 175 -8.73 -4.25 -18.10
N GLU A 176 -8.81 -4.93 -16.97
CA GLU A 176 -9.15 -6.35 -16.87
C GLU A 176 -10.60 -6.65 -17.27
N GLY A 177 -11.54 -5.71 -17.03
CA GLY A 177 -12.94 -5.85 -17.41
C GLY A 177 -13.19 -6.02 -18.92
N GLY A 178 -12.19 -5.70 -19.75
CA GLY A 178 -12.22 -5.92 -21.20
C GLY A 178 -11.93 -7.35 -21.65
N LEU A 179 -11.28 -8.16 -20.81
CA LEU A 179 -10.84 -9.53 -21.12
C LEU A 179 -12.01 -10.54 -21.22
N GLY A 180 -11.70 -11.73 -21.75
CA GLY A 180 -12.65 -12.85 -21.85
C GLY A 180 -13.56 -12.82 -23.07
N LYS A 181 -13.43 -11.84 -23.97
CA LYS A 181 -14.16 -11.75 -25.24
C LYS A 181 -13.34 -12.28 -26.43
N VAL A 182 -12.06 -12.52 -26.22
CA VAL A 182 -11.12 -13.13 -27.16
C VAL A 182 -10.60 -14.41 -26.52
N ALA A 183 -10.33 -15.42 -27.34
CA ALA A 183 -9.81 -16.69 -26.86
C ALA A 183 -8.42 -16.49 -26.22
N ASP A 184 -8.08 -17.37 -25.26
CA ASP A 184 -6.78 -17.42 -24.61
C ASP A 184 -6.39 -16.11 -23.86
N PRO A 185 -7.28 -15.57 -23.00
CA PRO A 185 -7.05 -14.29 -22.33
C PRO A 185 -5.86 -14.39 -21.35
N ARG A 186 -5.03 -13.32 -21.29
CA ARG A 186 -3.84 -13.26 -20.45
C ARG A 186 -3.74 -11.95 -19.68
N LYS A 187 -3.18 -12.04 -18.46
CA LYS A 187 -2.75 -10.88 -17.67
C LYS A 187 -1.31 -11.06 -17.24
N LEU A 188 -0.50 -10.05 -17.48
CA LEU A 188 0.88 -10.01 -17.01
C LEU A 188 1.06 -8.81 -16.09
N TYR A 189 1.58 -9.04 -14.90
CA TYR A 189 1.94 -8.01 -13.94
C TYR A 189 3.44 -8.10 -13.67
N THR A 190 4.18 -7.04 -13.99
CA THR A 190 5.61 -6.93 -13.71
C THR A 190 5.88 -5.75 -12.80
N THR A 191 6.72 -5.94 -11.77
CA THR A 191 7.02 -4.86 -10.83
C THR A 191 8.24 -5.14 -9.95
N THR A 192 8.82 -4.06 -9.44
CA THR A 192 9.64 -4.05 -8.22
C THR A 192 8.76 -3.73 -7.01
N ASP A 193 9.36 -3.65 -5.81
CA ASP A 193 8.69 -3.03 -4.67
C ASP A 193 8.78 -1.49 -4.72
N GLY A 194 7.98 -0.83 -3.91
CA GLY A 194 7.90 0.63 -3.81
C GLY A 194 7.58 1.10 -2.40
N ASP A 195 7.11 2.35 -2.29
CA ASP A 195 6.76 2.99 -1.03
C ASP A 195 5.25 3.07 -0.76
N VAL A 196 4.42 2.72 -1.75
CA VAL A 196 2.97 2.62 -1.56
C VAL A 196 2.68 1.37 -0.73
N ARG A 197 1.87 1.54 0.31
CA ARG A 197 1.43 0.46 1.21
C ARG A 197 -0.09 0.34 1.19
N ASP A 198 -0.60 -0.87 1.48
CA ASP A 198 -2.01 -1.26 1.35
C ASP A 198 -2.57 -1.10 -0.08
N GLY A 199 -1.71 -0.88 -1.06
CA GLY A 199 -2.06 -0.76 -2.47
C GLY A 199 -2.27 -2.12 -3.15
N PRO A 200 -2.52 -2.09 -4.47
CA PRO A 200 -2.70 -3.31 -5.27
C PRO A 200 -1.53 -4.28 -5.16
N LEU A 201 -0.28 -3.78 -5.16
CA LEU A 201 0.90 -4.62 -5.02
C LEU A 201 0.91 -5.40 -3.71
N ASP A 202 0.62 -4.75 -2.57
CA ASP A 202 0.64 -5.45 -1.28
C ASP A 202 -0.42 -6.54 -1.23
N ARG A 203 -1.63 -6.31 -1.75
CA ARG A 203 -2.68 -7.33 -1.88
C ARG A 203 -2.27 -8.49 -2.79
N MET A 204 -1.60 -8.20 -3.91
CA MET A 204 -1.08 -9.24 -4.81
C MET A 204 0.03 -10.07 -4.15
N LYS A 205 0.93 -9.44 -3.39
CA LYS A 205 1.97 -10.15 -2.62
C LYS A 205 1.36 -11.08 -1.57
N GLU A 206 0.35 -10.61 -0.84
CA GLU A 206 -0.36 -11.44 0.15
C GLU A 206 -1.04 -12.64 -0.50
N LYS A 207 -1.80 -12.41 -1.59
CA LYS A 207 -2.41 -13.47 -2.39
C LYS A 207 -1.36 -14.48 -2.88
N ALA A 208 -0.26 -13.98 -3.47
CA ALA A 208 0.82 -14.81 -3.99
C ALA A 208 1.46 -15.68 -2.89
N ARG A 209 1.75 -15.10 -1.71
CA ARG A 209 2.30 -15.83 -0.56
C ARG A 209 1.33 -16.90 -0.05
N ALA A 210 0.04 -16.58 0.07
CA ALA A 210 -0.98 -17.54 0.51
C ALA A 210 -1.10 -18.73 -0.47
N ILE A 211 -1.04 -18.48 -1.78
CA ILE A 211 -1.01 -19.51 -2.83
C ILE A 211 0.25 -20.39 -2.70
N LEU A 212 1.43 -19.75 -2.57
CA LEU A 212 2.70 -20.47 -2.47
C LEU A 212 2.78 -21.35 -1.22
N ARG A 213 2.17 -20.93 -0.10
CA ARG A 213 2.04 -21.72 1.13
C ARG A 213 0.93 -22.79 1.05
N GLY A 214 0.09 -22.75 0.01
CA GLY A 214 -1.04 -23.67 -0.15
C GLY A 214 -2.24 -23.39 0.74
N GLU A 215 -2.35 -22.18 1.27
CA GLU A 215 -3.46 -21.73 2.12
C GLU A 215 -4.74 -21.45 1.31
N ILE A 216 -4.57 -21.01 0.07
CA ILE A 216 -5.66 -20.76 -0.87
C ILE A 216 -5.33 -21.39 -2.24
N PRO A 217 -6.36 -21.73 -3.06
CA PRO A 217 -6.15 -22.20 -4.43
C PRO A 217 -5.60 -21.08 -5.31
N ASP A 218 -4.78 -21.46 -6.31
CA ASP A 218 -4.17 -20.48 -7.22
C ASP A 218 -5.18 -19.86 -8.21
N ASN A 219 -6.24 -20.58 -8.58
CA ASN A 219 -7.24 -20.14 -9.54
C ASN A 219 -6.65 -19.60 -10.86
N GLY A 220 -5.56 -20.20 -11.33
CA GLY A 220 -4.86 -19.78 -12.54
C GLY A 220 -3.85 -18.65 -12.36
N PHE A 221 -3.63 -18.17 -11.14
CA PHE A 221 -2.63 -17.16 -10.83
C PHE A 221 -1.25 -17.78 -10.64
N LEU A 222 -0.27 -17.34 -11.43
CA LEU A 222 1.13 -17.81 -11.43
C LEU A 222 2.01 -16.78 -10.69
N PRO A 223 2.30 -16.97 -9.41
CA PRO A 223 3.20 -16.09 -8.69
C PRO A 223 4.66 -16.47 -8.96
N PHE A 224 5.46 -15.49 -9.37
CA PHE A 224 6.91 -15.56 -9.45
C PHE A 224 7.49 -14.43 -8.62
N MET A 225 7.98 -14.76 -7.41
CA MET A 225 8.37 -13.77 -6.40
C MET A 225 9.85 -13.91 -6.06
N CYS A 226 10.62 -12.89 -6.40
CA CYS A 226 12.05 -12.76 -6.12
C CYS A 226 12.29 -11.60 -5.18
N HIS A 227 12.64 -11.88 -3.93
CA HIS A 227 12.89 -10.86 -2.91
C HIS A 227 13.82 -11.39 -1.82
N LEU A 228 14.42 -10.48 -1.08
CA LEU A 228 15.22 -10.76 0.12
C LEU A 228 14.50 -10.28 1.37
N LYS A 229 14.86 -10.88 2.50
CA LYS A 229 14.60 -10.32 3.83
C LYS A 229 15.72 -9.37 4.21
N LEU A 230 15.46 -8.50 5.21
CA LEU A 230 16.41 -7.47 5.61
C LEU A 230 17.76 -8.06 6.07
N GLU A 231 17.74 -9.18 6.78
CA GLU A 231 18.95 -9.90 7.22
C GLU A 231 19.76 -10.51 6.07
N GLU A 232 19.12 -10.83 4.95
CA GLU A 232 19.73 -11.48 3.79
C GLU A 232 20.43 -10.49 2.84
N ILE A 233 20.10 -9.19 2.92
CA ILE A 233 20.63 -8.16 2.02
C ILE A 233 22.14 -8.00 2.14
N ASN A 234 22.71 -8.26 3.32
CA ASN A 234 24.12 -8.04 3.61
C ASN A 234 25.05 -9.12 3.02
N ASP A 235 24.50 -10.18 2.45
CA ASP A 235 25.25 -11.22 1.77
C ASP A 235 25.04 -11.11 0.25
N PRO A 236 26.06 -10.70 -0.53
CA PRO A 236 25.98 -10.57 -1.98
C PRO A 236 25.59 -11.85 -2.73
N ASP A 237 25.84 -13.01 -2.16
CA ASP A 237 25.49 -14.30 -2.79
C ASP A 237 23.98 -14.54 -2.78
N ASN A 238 23.25 -13.87 -1.89
CA ASN A 238 21.81 -13.92 -1.83
C ASN A 238 21.11 -13.04 -2.89
N TRP A 239 21.81 -12.07 -3.49
CA TRP A 239 21.15 -11.10 -4.37
C TRP A 239 20.49 -11.70 -5.60
N ILE A 240 20.96 -12.87 -6.04
CA ILE A 240 20.33 -13.62 -7.13
C ILE A 240 18.89 -14.03 -6.80
N MET A 241 18.54 -14.15 -5.52
CA MET A 241 17.16 -14.45 -5.10
C MET A 241 16.21 -13.28 -5.35
N ALA A 242 16.72 -12.04 -5.43
CA ALA A 242 15.94 -10.87 -5.80
C ALA A 242 16.07 -10.50 -7.27
N VAL A 243 17.23 -10.76 -7.88
CA VAL A 243 17.54 -10.43 -9.28
C VAL A 243 17.99 -11.72 -9.98
N PRO A 244 17.05 -12.56 -10.47
CA PRO A 244 17.34 -13.93 -10.90
C PRO A 244 18.27 -14.03 -12.13
N SER A 245 18.48 -12.93 -12.86
CA SER A 245 19.43 -12.86 -13.99
C SER A 245 20.79 -12.24 -13.62
N LEU A 246 21.08 -12.05 -12.32
CA LEU A 246 22.24 -11.27 -11.89
C LEU A 246 23.58 -11.84 -12.35
N ASP A 247 23.70 -13.16 -12.40
CA ASP A 247 24.95 -13.80 -12.81
C ASP A 247 25.24 -13.66 -14.32
N GLU A 248 24.21 -13.36 -15.12
CA GLU A 248 24.35 -13.05 -16.55
C GLU A 248 24.82 -11.60 -16.80
N PHE A 249 24.78 -10.74 -15.76
CA PHE A 249 25.15 -9.33 -15.85
C PHE A 249 26.28 -8.93 -14.89
N PRO A 250 27.56 -9.23 -15.20
CA PRO A 250 28.68 -8.87 -14.32
C PRO A 250 28.77 -7.38 -14.00
N ILE A 251 28.42 -6.51 -14.96
CA ILE A 251 28.42 -5.05 -14.76
C ILE A 251 27.34 -4.64 -13.76
N LEU A 252 26.15 -5.25 -13.83
CA LEU A 252 25.07 -5.02 -12.89
C LEU A 252 25.46 -5.47 -11.48
N LYS A 253 26.09 -6.64 -11.38
CA LYS A 253 26.57 -7.20 -10.10
C LYS A 253 27.57 -6.26 -9.44
N GLU A 254 28.49 -5.69 -10.21
CA GLU A 254 29.45 -4.71 -9.70
C GLU A 254 28.79 -3.39 -9.30
N GLN A 255 27.79 -2.91 -10.06
CA GLN A 255 27.01 -1.74 -9.68
C GLN A 255 26.23 -1.98 -8.39
N MET A 256 25.63 -3.15 -8.22
CA MET A 256 24.93 -3.52 -6.98
C MET A 256 25.87 -3.55 -5.77
N ARG A 257 27.14 -3.97 -5.95
CA ARG A 257 28.14 -3.90 -4.89
C ARG A 257 28.41 -2.46 -4.43
N LYS A 258 28.53 -1.54 -5.37
CA LYS A 258 28.69 -0.11 -5.06
C LYS A 258 27.47 0.46 -4.36
N ASP A 259 26.26 0.18 -4.87
CA ASP A 259 25.01 0.60 -4.28
C ASP A 259 24.87 0.06 -2.84
N TRP A 260 25.33 -1.17 -2.58
CA TRP A 260 25.33 -1.80 -1.27
C TRP A 260 26.34 -1.16 -0.30
N GLU A 261 27.56 -0.82 -0.74
CA GLU A 261 28.52 -0.11 0.09
C GLU A 261 27.97 1.25 0.54
N ASP A 262 27.29 1.96 -0.36
CA ASP A 262 26.62 3.21 -0.02
C ASP A 262 25.44 2.98 0.93
N TYR A 263 24.65 1.94 0.73
CA TYR A 263 23.57 1.53 1.62
C TYR A 263 24.05 1.18 3.03
N LYS A 264 25.17 0.46 3.17
CA LYS A 264 25.75 0.16 4.48
C LYS A 264 26.16 1.41 5.27
N ARG A 265 26.63 2.45 4.58
CA ARG A 265 27.02 3.73 5.20
C ARG A 265 25.81 4.57 5.59
N ASP A 266 24.78 4.56 4.77
CA ASP A 266 23.57 5.35 4.98
C ASP A 266 22.32 4.58 4.52
N PRO A 267 21.81 3.64 5.34
CA PRO A 267 20.68 2.80 4.99
C PRO A 267 19.39 3.59 4.72
N ILE A 268 19.24 4.76 5.33
CA ILE A 268 18.03 5.57 5.22
C ILE A 268 17.99 6.28 3.87
N SER A 269 19.02 7.08 3.54
CA SER A 269 19.05 7.83 2.27
C SER A 269 19.24 6.91 1.05
N LYS A 270 19.93 5.77 1.22
CA LYS A 270 20.21 4.78 0.18
C LYS A 270 19.24 3.60 0.17
N ARG A 271 18.11 3.74 0.85
CA ARG A 271 17.07 2.72 0.97
C ARG A 271 16.60 2.15 -0.38
N ALA A 272 16.76 2.91 -1.47
CA ALA A 272 16.44 2.45 -2.83
C ALA A 272 17.16 1.14 -3.21
N PHE A 273 18.35 0.85 -2.68
CA PHE A 273 19.02 -0.43 -2.87
C PHE A 273 18.19 -1.59 -2.31
N ALA A 274 17.80 -1.51 -1.03
CA ALA A 274 16.97 -2.54 -0.41
C ALA A 274 15.61 -2.69 -1.11
N VAL A 275 14.90 -1.58 -1.34
CA VAL A 275 13.54 -1.61 -1.91
C VAL A 275 13.54 -2.01 -3.38
N LYS A 276 14.41 -1.41 -4.21
CA LYS A 276 14.33 -1.57 -5.67
C LYS A 276 15.20 -2.69 -6.22
N ARG A 277 16.39 -2.94 -5.63
CA ARG A 277 17.27 -4.02 -6.06
C ARG A 277 16.91 -5.34 -5.37
N CYS A 278 16.74 -5.29 -4.05
CA CYS A 278 16.51 -6.48 -3.24
C CYS A 278 15.02 -6.82 -3.03
N ASN A 279 14.10 -5.99 -3.52
CA ASN A 279 12.66 -6.11 -3.27
C ASN A 279 12.34 -6.29 -1.78
N CYS A 280 13.10 -5.61 -0.90
CA CYS A 280 12.93 -5.62 0.53
C CYS A 280 12.44 -4.24 0.98
N PRO A 281 11.12 -4.04 1.14
CA PRO A 281 10.54 -2.77 1.58
C PRO A 281 10.71 -2.54 3.08
N ASP A 282 11.17 -3.56 3.81
CA ASP A 282 11.31 -3.54 5.27
C ASP A 282 12.25 -2.44 5.76
N GLY A 283 12.06 -2.00 7.00
CA GLY A 283 12.85 -0.94 7.59
C GLY A 283 12.20 0.46 7.51
N VAL A 284 12.85 1.41 8.16
CA VAL A 284 12.34 2.79 8.32
C VAL A 284 12.71 3.62 7.09
N ARG A 285 11.74 4.34 6.51
CA ARG A 285 11.99 5.35 5.48
C ARG A 285 12.56 6.62 6.11
N GLU A 286 13.30 7.39 5.34
CA GLU A 286 13.81 8.70 5.77
C GLU A 286 12.65 9.58 6.25
N GLY A 287 12.79 10.07 7.49
CA GLY A 287 11.76 10.89 8.12
C GLY A 287 10.48 10.17 8.52
N ALA A 288 10.28 8.88 8.23
CA ALA A 288 9.08 8.17 8.68
C ALA A 288 9.01 8.12 10.22
N VAL A 289 7.80 8.17 10.75
CA VAL A 289 7.58 8.09 12.20
C VAL A 289 7.90 6.72 12.76
N THR A 290 7.72 5.66 11.96
CA THR A 290 8.09 4.26 12.25
C THR A 290 8.14 3.44 10.96
N SER A 291 8.49 2.15 11.05
CA SER A 291 8.45 1.24 9.90
C SER A 291 7.02 0.81 9.55
N TRP A 292 6.83 0.32 8.33
CA TRP A 292 5.53 -0.19 7.88
C TRP A 292 5.07 -1.41 8.71
N GLU A 293 5.98 -2.31 9.05
CA GLU A 293 5.72 -3.49 9.86
C GLU A 293 5.18 -3.12 11.25
N ASN A 294 5.72 -2.05 11.84
CA ASN A 294 5.23 -1.53 13.11
C ASN A 294 3.83 -0.92 12.97
N ILE A 295 3.57 -0.20 11.87
CA ILE A 295 2.23 0.32 11.57
C ILE A 295 1.22 -0.83 11.43
N GLN A 296 1.56 -1.87 10.68
CA GLN A 296 0.74 -3.07 10.56
C GLN A 296 0.53 -3.76 11.91
N GLY A 297 1.59 -3.82 12.73
CA GLY A 297 1.51 -4.38 14.09
C GLY A 297 0.57 -3.60 15.00
N CYS A 298 0.50 -2.27 14.85
CA CYS A 298 -0.43 -1.40 15.58
C CYS A 298 -1.87 -1.44 15.02
N CYS A 299 -2.04 -1.74 13.73
CA CYS A 299 -3.32 -1.65 13.02
C CYS A 299 -3.77 -3.02 12.51
N ARG A 300 -4.07 -3.94 13.43
CA ARG A 300 -4.51 -5.31 13.13
C ARG A 300 -5.53 -5.80 14.13
N GLY A 301 -6.24 -6.87 13.79
CA GLY A 301 -7.16 -7.55 14.68
C GLY A 301 -8.54 -6.88 14.77
N MET A 302 -9.28 -7.21 15.81
CA MET A 302 -10.64 -6.73 16.07
C MET A 302 -10.64 -5.21 16.32
N MET A 303 -11.70 -4.52 15.92
CA MET A 303 -11.80 -3.08 16.20
C MET A 303 -11.90 -2.82 17.71
N PRO A 304 -11.25 -1.76 18.26
CA PRO A 304 -11.23 -1.51 19.70
C PRO A 304 -12.62 -1.35 20.33
N GLU A 305 -13.59 -0.83 19.60
CA GLU A 305 -14.99 -0.69 20.05
C GLU A 305 -15.72 -2.04 20.23
N GLU A 306 -15.23 -3.11 19.62
CA GLU A 306 -15.75 -4.47 19.78
C GLU A 306 -15.19 -5.17 21.02
N ILE A 307 -14.21 -4.56 21.71
CA ILE A 307 -13.56 -5.12 22.90
C ILE A 307 -14.24 -4.59 24.16
N PRO A 308 -15.01 -5.42 24.91
CA PRO A 308 -15.80 -4.95 26.05
C PRO A 308 -14.96 -4.30 27.17
N GLU A 309 -13.71 -4.73 27.35
CA GLU A 309 -12.81 -4.16 28.35
C GLU A 309 -12.43 -2.72 28.00
N VAL A 310 -12.13 -2.44 26.74
CA VAL A 310 -11.83 -1.08 26.23
C VAL A 310 -12.98 -0.14 26.52
N MET A 311 -14.23 -0.61 26.28
CA MET A 311 -15.44 0.20 26.46
C MET A 311 -15.81 0.48 27.92
N ARG A 312 -15.09 -0.10 28.89
CA ARG A 312 -15.28 0.13 30.34
C ARG A 312 -14.20 1.00 30.97
N ARG A 313 -13.10 1.26 30.24
CA ARG A 313 -11.96 2.02 30.77
C ARG A 313 -12.16 3.53 30.58
N PRO A 314 -11.58 4.35 31.45
CA PRO A 314 -11.48 5.79 31.22
C PRO A 314 -10.77 6.07 29.89
N CYS A 315 -11.10 7.23 29.29
CA CYS A 315 -10.52 7.60 28.01
C CYS A 315 -10.14 9.08 27.96
N VAL A 316 -9.25 9.40 27.06
CA VAL A 316 -9.04 10.74 26.54
C VAL A 316 -9.46 10.77 25.08
N PHE A 317 -9.77 11.95 24.56
CA PHE A 317 -10.03 12.09 23.12
C PHE A 317 -9.19 13.21 22.53
N ALA A 318 -9.03 13.19 21.20
CA ALA A 318 -8.44 14.31 20.49
C ALA A 318 -9.09 14.51 19.12
N VAL A 319 -9.05 15.75 18.64
CA VAL A 319 -9.60 16.15 17.34
C VAL A 319 -8.55 16.94 16.57
N ASP A 320 -8.28 16.50 15.35
CA ASP A 320 -7.60 17.31 14.34
C ASP A 320 -8.67 17.93 13.46
N TYR A 321 -8.88 19.24 13.63
CA TYR A 321 -10.02 19.97 13.07
C TYR A 321 -9.64 20.75 11.83
N SER A 322 -10.28 20.43 10.72
CA SER A 322 -10.24 21.22 9.49
C SER A 322 -11.65 21.69 9.09
N LEU A 323 -11.79 22.97 8.75
CA LEU A 323 -13.09 23.55 8.39
C LEU A 323 -13.44 23.32 6.91
N VAL A 324 -12.47 23.43 6.01
CA VAL A 324 -12.67 23.48 4.56
C VAL A 324 -11.54 22.73 3.86
N ASP A 325 -11.85 22.04 2.77
CA ASP A 325 -10.92 21.40 1.83
C ASP A 325 -10.01 20.29 2.41
N ASP A 326 -10.16 19.90 3.68
CA ASP A 326 -9.34 18.86 4.30
C ASP A 326 -10.21 17.78 4.96
N PHE A 327 -9.58 16.73 5.44
CA PHE A 327 -10.22 15.74 6.30
C PHE A 327 -10.26 16.27 7.72
N MET A 328 -11.21 15.81 8.50
CA MET A 328 -11.26 16.03 9.93
C MET A 328 -11.31 14.68 10.63
N SER A 329 -10.48 14.48 11.63
CA SER A 329 -10.42 13.21 12.35
C SER A 329 -10.53 13.40 13.85
N ALA A 330 -11.20 12.46 14.51
CA ALA A 330 -11.21 12.33 15.95
C ALA A 330 -10.71 10.96 16.38
N VAL A 331 -10.07 10.92 17.52
CA VAL A 331 -9.65 9.69 18.17
C VAL A 331 -10.10 9.65 19.63
N ILE A 332 -10.36 8.43 20.12
CA ILE A 332 -10.60 8.15 21.55
C ILE A 332 -9.54 7.14 21.96
N ILE A 333 -8.81 7.42 23.03
CA ILE A 333 -7.69 6.61 23.49
C ILE A 333 -7.99 6.06 24.88
N ASN A 334 -7.95 4.74 25.01
CA ASN A 334 -8.01 4.04 26.28
C ASN A 334 -6.66 3.37 26.56
N LEU A 335 -6.30 3.19 27.83
CA LEU A 335 -5.08 2.50 28.23
C LEU A 335 -5.43 1.24 29.00
N ILE A 336 -4.84 0.09 28.60
CA ILE A 336 -4.99 -1.20 29.29
C ILE A 336 -3.63 -1.89 29.28
N ASP A 337 -3.09 -2.17 30.46
CA ASP A 337 -1.83 -2.91 30.64
C ASP A 337 -0.66 -2.38 29.77
N GLY A 338 -0.60 -1.06 29.58
CA GLY A 338 0.46 -0.38 28.81
C GLY A 338 0.25 -0.35 27.29
N ILE A 339 -0.91 -0.79 26.79
CA ILE A 339 -1.33 -0.69 25.39
C ILE A 339 -2.40 0.40 25.24
N TYR A 340 -2.20 1.30 24.30
CA TYR A 340 -3.12 2.37 23.95
C TYR A 340 -4.10 1.87 22.87
N TYR A 341 -5.35 1.66 23.24
CA TYR A 341 -6.43 1.30 22.31
C TYR A 341 -7.02 2.56 21.70
N VAL A 342 -6.97 2.66 20.37
CA VAL A 342 -7.31 3.87 19.62
C VAL A 342 -8.52 3.61 18.74
N ARG A 343 -9.66 4.21 19.08
CA ARG A 343 -10.84 4.29 18.20
C ARG A 343 -10.73 5.56 17.38
N GLN A 344 -11.03 5.50 16.11
CA GLN A 344 -10.87 6.62 15.19
C GLN A 344 -12.10 6.77 14.31
N HIS A 345 -12.43 8.01 13.93
CA HIS A 345 -13.38 8.31 12.86
C HIS A 345 -12.95 9.55 12.08
N THR A 346 -13.25 9.56 10.78
CA THR A 346 -12.89 10.67 9.88
C THR A 346 -14.14 11.20 9.17
N TRP A 347 -14.24 12.52 9.08
CA TRP A 347 -15.24 13.23 8.27
C TRP A 347 -14.55 13.80 7.04
N ILE A 348 -15.16 13.56 5.87
CA ILE A 348 -14.64 13.96 4.57
C ILE A 348 -15.63 14.90 3.91
N CYS A 349 -15.20 16.13 3.64
CA CYS A 349 -16.04 17.11 2.94
C CYS A 349 -16.23 16.67 1.48
N GLU A 350 -17.47 16.53 1.02
CA GLU A 350 -17.79 16.11 -0.37
C GLU A 350 -17.24 17.06 -1.43
N GLN A 351 -17.12 18.35 -1.09
CA GLN A 351 -16.63 19.39 -2.00
C GLN A 351 -15.12 19.65 -1.87
N SER A 352 -14.40 18.82 -1.11
CA SER A 352 -12.95 18.96 -0.97
C SER A 352 -12.26 18.86 -2.33
N ARG A 353 -11.48 19.88 -2.67
CA ARG A 353 -10.72 19.97 -3.93
C ARG A 353 -9.60 18.93 -4.01
N ASP A 354 -9.22 18.33 -2.91
CA ASP A 354 -8.16 17.35 -2.87
C ASP A 354 -8.65 15.94 -3.18
N LEU A 355 -9.96 15.64 -3.11
CA LEU A 355 -10.50 14.31 -3.33
C LEU A 355 -10.09 13.70 -4.67
N HIS A 356 -10.10 14.50 -5.75
CA HIS A 356 -9.72 14.04 -7.09
C HIS A 356 -8.21 13.83 -7.28
N ARG A 357 -7.39 14.30 -6.33
CA ARG A 357 -5.93 14.16 -6.34
C ARG A 357 -5.44 13.00 -5.47
N MET A 358 -6.32 12.53 -4.58
CA MET A 358 -5.98 11.44 -3.68
C MET A 358 -6.23 10.10 -4.36
N ASN A 359 -5.24 9.25 -4.30
CA ASN A 359 -5.35 7.88 -4.81
C ASN A 359 -5.78 6.88 -3.72
N PHE A 360 -5.87 7.32 -2.46
CA PHE A 360 -6.37 6.50 -1.37
C PHE A 360 -7.84 6.14 -1.59
N PRO A 361 -8.26 4.88 -1.41
CA PRO A 361 -9.63 4.44 -1.64
C PRO A 361 -10.52 4.85 -0.45
N TYR A 362 -10.73 6.16 -0.23
CA TYR A 362 -11.49 6.69 0.89
C TYR A 362 -12.94 6.19 0.93
N MET A 363 -13.53 5.83 -0.21
CA MET A 363 -14.85 5.21 -0.24
C MET A 363 -14.87 3.80 0.38
N ASP A 364 -13.73 3.09 0.39
CA ASP A 364 -13.61 1.82 1.12
C ASP A 364 -13.61 2.07 2.63
N ALA A 365 -12.91 3.11 3.09
CA ALA A 365 -12.96 3.53 4.49
C ALA A 365 -14.38 3.93 4.91
N VAL A 366 -15.14 4.60 4.04
CA VAL A 366 -16.56 4.91 4.26
C VAL A 366 -17.39 3.63 4.36
N ARG A 367 -17.23 2.67 3.44
CA ARG A 367 -17.95 1.39 3.50
C ARG A 367 -17.62 0.57 4.76
N ARG A 368 -16.42 0.70 5.29
CA ARG A 368 -15.99 0.05 6.54
C ARG A 368 -16.44 0.78 7.80
N GLY A 369 -17.08 1.96 7.68
CA GLY A 369 -17.51 2.78 8.82
C GLY A 369 -16.36 3.55 9.50
N GLU A 370 -15.17 3.57 8.92
CA GLU A 370 -14.01 4.31 9.44
C GLU A 370 -14.05 5.79 9.09
N ALA A 371 -14.87 6.16 8.09
CA ALA A 371 -15.09 7.54 7.67
C ALA A 371 -16.53 7.77 7.20
N GLU A 372 -16.95 9.03 7.13
CA GLU A 372 -18.22 9.43 6.51
C GLU A 372 -18.05 10.65 5.61
N MET A 373 -18.88 10.72 4.55
CA MET A 373 -18.96 11.89 3.68
C MET A 373 -19.88 12.94 4.28
N VAL A 374 -19.43 14.18 4.34
CA VAL A 374 -20.21 15.31 4.83
C VAL A 374 -20.58 16.22 3.68
N ALA A 375 -21.89 16.40 3.48
CA ALA A 375 -22.41 17.30 2.44
C ALA A 375 -22.08 18.76 2.74
N GLY A 376 -21.78 19.55 1.68
CA GLY A 376 -21.49 20.96 1.78
C GLY A 376 -20.00 21.30 1.69
N GLU A 377 -19.67 22.57 1.96
CA GLU A 377 -18.32 23.13 1.81
C GLU A 377 -17.48 23.06 3.09
N SER A 378 -18.10 22.72 4.23
CA SER A 378 -17.43 22.71 5.53
C SER A 378 -17.95 21.60 6.44
N ILE A 379 -17.10 21.16 7.36
CA ILE A 379 -17.44 20.14 8.36
C ILE A 379 -17.76 20.87 9.67
N PRO A 380 -18.99 20.71 10.24
CA PRO A 380 -19.37 21.32 11.51
C PRO A 380 -18.49 20.83 12.66
N ALA A 381 -18.04 21.75 13.53
CA ALA A 381 -17.17 21.43 14.66
C ALA A 381 -17.83 20.54 15.72
N GLU A 382 -19.15 20.47 15.71
CA GLU A 382 -19.95 19.62 16.59
C GLU A 382 -19.87 18.14 16.26
N LEU A 383 -19.70 17.78 14.97
CA LEU A 383 -19.73 16.39 14.51
C LEU A 383 -18.73 15.49 15.25
N PRO A 384 -17.42 15.82 15.35
CA PRO A 384 -16.46 14.96 16.04
C PRO A 384 -16.77 14.85 17.54
N LEU A 385 -17.33 15.90 18.15
CA LEU A 385 -17.65 15.90 19.57
C LEU A 385 -18.95 15.13 19.86
N LEU A 386 -19.91 15.15 18.94
CA LEU A 386 -21.11 14.30 19.01
C LEU A 386 -20.72 12.82 18.89
N TRP A 387 -19.81 12.49 17.97
CA TRP A 387 -19.27 11.15 17.84
C TRP A 387 -18.54 10.71 19.12
N VAL A 388 -17.66 11.56 19.67
CA VAL A 388 -16.98 11.28 20.96
C VAL A 388 -18.01 11.01 22.05
N ARG A 389 -19.04 11.85 22.19
CA ARG A 389 -20.10 11.66 23.18
C ARG A 389 -20.83 10.34 23.02
N GLU A 390 -21.11 9.94 21.79
CA GLU A 390 -21.80 8.70 21.49
C GLU A 390 -20.93 7.49 21.76
N GLN A 391 -19.70 7.49 21.27
CA GLN A 391 -18.76 6.40 21.42
C GLN A 391 -18.27 6.20 22.88
N THR A 392 -18.41 7.20 23.73
CA THR A 392 -17.99 7.13 25.13
C THR A 392 -19.16 7.00 26.11
N ARG A 393 -20.34 6.60 25.63
CA ARG A 393 -21.49 6.35 26.51
C ARG A 393 -21.15 5.35 27.61
N GLY A 394 -21.30 5.77 28.88
CA GLY A 394 -20.95 4.95 30.04
C GLY A 394 -19.44 4.92 30.39
N GLN A 395 -18.59 5.59 29.61
CA GLN A 395 -17.18 5.75 29.94
C GLN A 395 -16.91 7.12 30.59
N ARG A 396 -15.84 7.17 31.39
CA ARG A 396 -15.35 8.44 31.93
C ARG A 396 -14.41 9.10 30.92
N ILE A 397 -14.79 10.21 30.34
CA ILE A 397 -13.89 11.07 29.58
C ILE A 397 -13.04 11.86 30.59
N ILE A 398 -11.71 11.67 30.54
CA ILE A 398 -10.78 12.37 31.46
C ILE A 398 -10.51 13.78 30.92
N ALA A 399 -10.08 13.91 29.68
CA ALA A 399 -9.76 15.17 29.04
C ALA A 399 -9.82 15.02 27.51
N GLY A 400 -9.82 16.16 26.81
CA GLY A 400 -9.68 16.23 25.37
C GLY A 400 -8.44 17.01 24.96
N ALA A 401 -7.96 16.79 23.73
CA ALA A 401 -6.95 17.60 23.07
C ALA A 401 -7.43 18.03 21.68
N ALA A 402 -6.98 19.19 21.22
CA ALA A 402 -7.27 19.68 19.88
C ALA A 402 -6.13 20.57 19.39
N ASP A 403 -5.97 20.68 18.05
CA ASP A 403 -5.03 21.64 17.50
C ASP A 403 -5.45 23.08 17.85
N ASN A 404 -4.44 23.93 18.01
CA ASN A 404 -4.64 25.35 18.31
C ASN A 404 -5.21 26.14 17.12
N PHE A 405 -5.11 25.59 15.92
CA PHE A 405 -5.65 26.24 14.72
C PHE A 405 -7.19 26.15 14.72
N ARG A 406 -7.87 27.31 14.62
CA ARG A 406 -9.34 27.42 14.63
C ARG A 406 -10.03 27.03 15.94
N PHE A 407 -9.32 27.12 17.02
CA PHE A 407 -9.74 26.84 18.39
C PHE A 407 -11.11 27.38 18.80
N ALA A 408 -11.44 28.61 18.38
CA ALA A 408 -12.68 29.26 18.81
C ALA A 408 -13.96 28.49 18.48
N TYR A 409 -13.95 27.74 17.37
CA TYR A 409 -15.08 26.87 16.95
C TYR A 409 -15.20 25.64 17.85
N LEU A 410 -14.10 24.90 18.02
CA LEU A 410 -14.08 23.70 18.88
C LEU A 410 -14.35 24.02 20.35
N ARG A 411 -13.93 25.18 20.87
CA ARG A 411 -14.19 25.57 22.23
C ARG A 411 -15.69 25.69 22.52
N ARG A 412 -16.43 26.40 21.66
CA ARG A 412 -17.89 26.53 21.82
C ARG A 412 -18.59 25.18 21.68
N ALA A 413 -18.18 24.41 20.69
CA ALA A 413 -18.75 23.08 20.43
C ALA A 413 -18.50 22.12 21.60
N SER A 414 -17.30 22.11 22.22
CA SER A 414 -16.98 21.23 23.35
C SER A 414 -17.76 21.58 24.62
N GLU A 415 -17.92 22.86 24.90
CA GLU A 415 -18.75 23.32 26.00
C GLU A 415 -20.23 22.91 25.81
N ALA A 416 -20.76 23.09 24.59
CA ALA A 416 -22.16 22.80 24.28
C ALA A 416 -22.43 21.26 24.21
N THR A 417 -21.47 20.46 23.69
CA THR A 417 -21.71 19.03 23.39
C THR A 417 -21.31 18.12 24.54
N LEU A 418 -20.15 18.38 25.17
CA LEU A 418 -19.52 17.55 26.19
C LEU A 418 -19.53 18.17 27.59
N ASN A 419 -19.97 19.40 27.72
CA ASN A 419 -19.83 20.23 28.94
C ASN A 419 -18.38 20.31 29.44
N MET A 420 -17.42 20.37 28.50
CA MET A 420 -15.99 20.45 28.75
C MET A 420 -15.43 21.78 28.22
N PRO A 421 -15.02 22.70 29.12
CA PRO A 421 -14.45 23.97 28.68
C PRO A 421 -13.12 23.78 27.97
N GLY A 422 -12.93 24.56 26.90
CA GLY A 422 -11.66 24.62 26.19
C GLY A 422 -10.67 25.54 26.90
N GLU A 423 -9.43 25.06 27.11
CA GLU A 423 -8.40 25.81 27.83
C GLU A 423 -7.04 25.72 27.13
N ALA A 424 -6.35 26.90 27.06
CA ALA A 424 -4.96 26.92 26.64
C ALA A 424 -4.05 26.33 27.75
N ARG A 425 -3.09 25.47 27.38
CA ARG A 425 -2.12 24.96 28.34
C ARG A 425 -1.25 26.09 28.89
N LYS A 426 -1.18 26.20 30.21
CA LYS A 426 -0.31 27.18 30.87
C LYS A 426 1.11 26.63 30.97
N ALA A 427 2.11 27.42 30.61
CA ALA A 427 3.53 27.05 30.70
C ALA A 427 3.99 26.73 32.13
N SER A 428 3.23 27.20 33.14
CA SER A 428 3.54 27.10 34.57
C SER A 428 2.68 26.08 35.32
N ASN A 429 2.01 25.15 34.64
CA ASN A 429 1.19 24.15 35.35
C ASN A 429 2.08 23.19 36.15
N LYS A 430 2.38 23.61 37.41
CA LYS A 430 3.16 22.87 38.40
C LYS A 430 2.49 21.53 38.78
N TYR A 431 1.20 21.37 38.46
CA TYR A 431 0.36 20.23 38.85
C TYR A 431 -0.13 19.39 37.65
N GLY A 432 0.29 19.72 36.41
CA GLY A 432 -0.18 19.03 35.20
C GLY A 432 -1.57 19.50 34.75
N GLU A 433 -2.13 18.80 33.77
CA GLU A 433 -3.48 19.01 33.26
C GLU A 433 -4.54 18.51 34.24
N GLU A 434 -5.67 19.23 34.32
CA GLU A 434 -6.84 18.85 35.13
C GLU A 434 -7.87 18.07 34.28
N PRO A 435 -8.60 17.10 34.86
CA PRO A 435 -9.66 16.43 34.15
C PRO A 435 -10.85 17.36 33.84
N GLY A 436 -11.66 16.97 32.83
CA GLY A 436 -12.88 17.69 32.46
C GLY A 436 -12.66 18.90 31.56
N ARG A 437 -11.53 18.99 30.88
CA ARG A 437 -11.18 20.11 29.98
C ARG A 437 -10.71 19.61 28.62
N VAL A 438 -10.80 20.49 27.61
CA VAL A 438 -10.21 20.31 26.28
C VAL A 438 -9.00 21.22 26.15
N TYR A 439 -7.82 20.64 25.95
CA TYR A 439 -6.56 21.36 25.89
C TYR A 439 -6.08 21.59 24.46
N PHE A 440 -5.51 22.77 24.21
CA PHE A 440 -4.90 23.11 22.91
C PHE A 440 -3.47 22.61 22.87
N THR A 441 -3.20 21.82 21.83
CA THR A 441 -1.89 21.25 21.55
C THR A 441 -1.03 22.29 20.87
N ARG A 442 0.11 22.62 21.47
CA ARG A 442 1.15 23.47 20.89
C ARG A 442 2.25 22.60 20.28
N PRO A 443 3.07 23.14 19.37
CA PRO A 443 4.24 22.41 18.85
C PRO A 443 5.18 21.87 19.94
N SER A 444 5.38 22.66 21.01
CA SER A 444 6.18 22.23 22.16
C SER A 444 5.59 21.06 22.97
N ASP A 445 4.27 20.89 22.94
CA ASP A 445 3.62 19.76 23.62
C ASP A 445 3.81 18.48 22.79
N LEU A 446 3.75 18.58 21.45
CA LEU A 446 4.09 17.49 20.54
C LEU A 446 5.57 17.09 20.65
N THR A 447 6.48 18.08 20.75
CA THR A 447 7.91 17.80 20.97
C THR A 447 8.12 16.97 22.24
N LYS A 448 7.41 17.29 23.33
CA LYS A 448 7.48 16.52 24.58
C LYS A 448 6.90 15.13 24.47
N ALA A 449 5.82 14.94 23.73
CA ALA A 449 5.16 13.65 23.52
C ALA A 449 5.86 12.78 22.45
N ALA A 450 6.71 13.37 21.61
CA ALA A 450 7.34 12.68 20.49
C ALA A 450 8.14 11.42 20.86
N PRO A 451 8.90 11.36 21.97
CA PRO A 451 9.57 10.12 22.39
C PRO A 451 8.59 8.99 22.68
N ASP A 452 7.47 9.27 23.38
CA ASP A 452 6.45 8.28 23.72
C ASP A 452 5.67 7.82 22.48
N ILE A 453 5.36 8.73 21.57
CA ILE A 453 4.74 8.42 20.28
C ILE A 453 5.66 7.50 19.47
N THR A 454 6.92 7.89 19.26
CA THR A 454 7.88 7.13 18.45
C THR A 454 8.18 5.76 19.05
N SER A 455 8.43 5.71 20.36
CA SER A 455 8.66 4.46 21.09
C SER A 455 7.40 3.59 21.11
N GLY A 456 6.23 4.19 21.29
CA GLY A 456 4.94 3.50 21.28
C GLY A 456 4.65 2.82 19.95
N LEU A 457 4.89 3.52 18.83
CA LEU A 457 4.77 2.94 17.49
C LEU A 457 5.85 1.87 17.25
N GLY A 458 7.11 2.14 17.60
CA GLY A 458 8.22 1.20 17.44
C GLY A 458 8.04 -0.11 18.21
N ASN A 459 7.44 -0.05 19.39
CA ASN A 459 7.16 -1.21 20.24
C ASN A 459 5.73 -1.74 20.10
N GLN A 460 4.98 -1.30 19.10
CA GLN A 460 3.60 -1.72 18.82
C GLN A 460 2.67 -1.59 20.05
N LYS A 461 2.83 -0.51 20.83
CA LYS A 461 2.00 -0.21 22.00
C LYS A 461 0.66 0.48 21.66
N PHE A 462 0.43 0.79 20.39
CA PHE A 462 -0.88 1.25 19.91
C PHE A 462 -1.66 0.08 19.32
N TYR A 463 -2.95 0.08 19.54
CA TYR A 463 -3.87 -0.90 18.99
C TYR A 463 -5.06 -0.17 18.35
N CYS A 464 -5.06 -0.10 17.01
CA CYS A 464 -6.08 0.61 16.22
C CYS A 464 -7.11 -0.33 15.57
N GLY A 465 -7.06 -1.64 15.86
CA GLY A 465 -7.83 -2.62 15.10
C GLY A 465 -7.38 -2.69 13.63
N ASP A 466 -8.11 -3.40 12.78
CA ASP A 466 -7.83 -3.47 11.34
C ASP A 466 -8.27 -2.18 10.61
N SER A 467 -7.83 -1.01 11.08
CA SER A 467 -8.15 0.28 10.48
C SER A 467 -7.25 0.60 9.29
N MET A 468 -7.84 0.57 8.07
CA MET A 468 -7.11 0.92 6.85
C MET A 468 -6.74 2.41 6.78
N ILE A 469 -7.61 3.28 7.29
CA ILE A 469 -7.38 4.72 7.23
C ILE A 469 -6.28 5.14 8.22
N MET A 470 -6.18 4.51 9.40
CA MET A 470 -5.11 4.76 10.36
C MET A 470 -3.76 4.27 9.84
N ARG A 471 -3.69 3.10 9.18
CA ARG A 471 -2.46 2.66 8.49
C ARG A 471 -2.00 3.70 7.48
N TRP A 472 -2.93 4.19 6.66
CA TRP A 472 -2.63 5.22 5.66
C TRP A 472 -2.16 6.52 6.30
N TYR A 473 -2.83 7.03 7.32
CA TYR A 473 -2.43 8.24 8.03
C TYR A 473 -1.02 8.12 8.63
N LEU A 474 -0.76 7.07 9.39
CA LEU A 474 0.55 6.84 10.03
C LEU A 474 1.68 6.70 8.99
N ASN A 475 1.38 6.06 7.85
CA ASN A 475 2.34 5.93 6.75
C ASN A 475 2.61 7.26 6.02
N ASN A 476 1.76 8.27 6.19
CA ASN A 476 1.88 9.58 5.55
C ASN A 476 2.61 10.62 6.41
N VAL A 477 2.91 10.30 7.66
CA VAL A 477 3.58 11.24 8.57
C VAL A 477 5.08 11.18 8.40
N LYS A 478 5.69 12.34 8.29
CA LYS A 478 7.12 12.58 8.38
C LYS A 478 7.45 13.25 9.71
N ARG A 479 8.44 12.70 10.42
CA ARG A 479 9.02 13.30 11.62
C ARG A 479 10.24 14.14 11.22
N THR A 480 10.27 15.40 11.61
CA THR A 480 11.40 16.30 11.41
C THR A 480 11.92 16.79 12.76
N VAL A 481 13.20 17.10 12.81
CA VAL A 481 13.86 17.66 14.01
C VAL A 481 14.61 18.90 13.57
N ASP A 482 14.32 20.04 14.19
CA ASP A 482 15.04 21.28 13.89
C ASP A 482 16.41 21.34 14.59
N GLY A 483 17.20 22.38 14.27
CA GLY A 483 18.52 22.59 14.86
C GLY A 483 18.51 22.83 16.38
N HIS A 484 17.35 23.04 17.00
CA HIS A 484 17.14 23.22 18.43
C HIS A 484 16.60 21.97 19.13
N GLY A 485 16.41 20.87 18.38
CA GLY A 485 15.90 19.61 18.90
C GLY A 485 14.37 19.56 19.01
N ASN A 486 13.63 20.55 18.49
CA ASN A 486 12.17 20.48 18.45
C ASN A 486 11.73 19.48 17.38
N VAL A 487 10.76 18.64 17.75
CA VAL A 487 10.18 17.65 16.86
C VAL A 487 8.90 18.18 16.26
N ALA A 488 8.79 18.10 14.94
CA ALA A 488 7.54 18.33 14.21
C ALA A 488 7.12 17.07 13.45
N PHE A 489 5.81 16.92 13.29
CA PHE A 489 5.19 15.89 12.48
C PHE A 489 4.51 16.58 11.30
N GLU A 490 4.89 16.18 10.09
CA GLU A 490 4.49 16.84 8.85
C GLU A 490 3.92 15.83 7.85
N LYS A 491 3.17 16.30 6.86
CA LYS A 491 2.74 15.48 5.71
C LYS A 491 3.95 15.19 4.83
N ILE A 492 4.12 13.94 4.39
CA ILE A 492 5.17 13.57 3.42
C ILE A 492 4.93 14.33 2.10
N GLU A 493 3.66 14.47 1.70
CA GLU A 493 3.25 15.17 0.51
C GLU A 493 1.96 15.98 0.78
N ALA A 494 2.04 17.29 0.65
CA ALA A 494 1.01 18.19 1.16
C ALA A 494 -0.37 18.05 0.50
N LYS A 495 -0.42 17.68 -0.81
CA LYS A 495 -1.67 17.73 -1.61
C LYS A 495 -2.36 16.39 -1.77
N THR A 496 -1.63 15.30 -1.76
CA THR A 496 -2.14 13.96 -2.10
C THR A 496 -2.27 13.05 -0.88
N ARG A 497 -1.58 13.38 0.22
CA ARG A 497 -1.51 12.54 1.42
C ARG A 497 -2.01 13.30 2.65
N LYS A 498 -2.96 12.70 3.35
CA LYS A 498 -3.54 13.24 4.58
C LYS A 498 -2.93 12.55 5.81
N THR A 499 -2.94 13.25 6.95
CA THR A 499 -2.37 12.77 8.23
C THR A 499 -3.30 13.00 9.41
N ASP A 500 -4.53 13.41 9.15
CA ASP A 500 -5.46 13.98 10.15
C ASP A 500 -5.70 13.01 11.33
N GLY A 501 -5.94 11.72 11.08
CA GLY A 501 -6.09 10.72 12.15
C GLY A 501 -4.80 10.49 12.95
N ALA A 502 -3.63 10.53 12.30
CA ALA A 502 -2.36 10.44 13.01
C ALA A 502 -2.09 11.69 13.86
N MET A 503 -2.40 12.88 13.34
CA MET A 503 -2.25 14.13 14.09
C MET A 503 -3.21 14.20 15.27
N ALA A 504 -4.45 13.73 15.11
CA ALA A 504 -5.39 13.55 16.22
C ALA A 504 -4.82 12.60 17.29
N LEU A 505 -4.27 11.43 16.87
CA LEU A 505 -3.62 10.50 17.80
C LEU A 505 -2.46 11.17 18.56
N PHE A 506 -1.58 11.88 17.85
CA PHE A 506 -0.41 12.54 18.48
C PHE A 506 -0.83 13.66 19.42
N ALA A 507 -1.88 14.42 19.08
CA ALA A 507 -2.47 15.39 19.99
C ALA A 507 -3.03 14.70 21.24
N GLY A 508 -3.72 13.57 21.09
CA GLY A 508 -4.24 12.76 22.20
C GLY A 508 -3.14 12.22 23.11
N MET A 509 -2.00 11.79 22.54
CA MET A 509 -0.84 11.31 23.30
C MET A 509 -0.20 12.39 24.19
N THR A 510 -0.42 13.66 23.92
CA THR A 510 -0.01 14.72 24.84
C THR A 510 -0.75 14.66 26.19
N LEU A 511 -1.84 13.89 26.27
CA LEU A 511 -2.62 13.61 27.48
C LEU A 511 -2.29 12.24 28.10
N ALA A 512 -1.35 11.47 27.54
CA ALA A 512 -0.98 10.15 28.05
C ALA A 512 -0.62 10.15 29.55
N PRO A 513 0.15 11.12 30.09
CA PRO A 513 0.46 11.15 31.54
C PRO A 513 -0.80 11.31 32.39
N LEU A 514 -1.82 12.03 31.91
CA LEU A 514 -3.09 12.18 32.61
C LEU A 514 -3.89 10.88 32.56
N LEU A 515 -3.94 10.22 31.39
CA LEU A 515 -4.60 8.93 31.23
C LEU A 515 -3.96 7.85 32.13
N GLU A 516 -2.63 7.75 32.16
CA GLU A 516 -1.88 6.81 33.02
C GLU A 516 -2.19 7.00 34.50
N LYS A 517 -2.37 8.25 34.94
CA LYS A 517 -2.74 8.57 36.32
C LYS A 517 -4.10 7.99 36.71
N TYR A 518 -5.03 7.90 35.78
CA TYR A 518 -6.41 7.43 36.01
C TYR A 518 -6.64 5.96 35.64
N ASP A 519 -5.70 5.33 34.93
CA ASP A 519 -5.79 3.89 34.58
C ASP A 519 -5.24 2.96 35.67
N LYS A 520 -4.68 3.49 36.76
CA LYS A 520 -4.20 2.65 37.86
C LYS A 520 -5.32 1.73 38.32
N LYS A 521 -5.08 0.41 38.23
CA LYS A 521 -5.96 -0.60 38.86
C LYS A 521 -6.18 -0.15 40.32
N PRO A 522 -7.42 -0.08 40.81
CA PRO A 522 -7.62 0.16 42.21
C PRO A 522 -6.87 -0.95 42.94
N THR A 523 -5.88 -0.58 43.75
CA THR A 523 -5.27 -1.45 44.76
C THR A 523 -6.32 -1.70 45.81
N GLY A 524 -7.42 -2.39 45.43
CA GLY A 524 -8.49 -2.78 46.30
C GLY A 524 -8.13 -4.11 46.96
N GLY A 525 -7.64 -4.04 48.14
CA GLY A 525 -7.77 -5.17 49.05
C GLY A 525 -9.25 -5.60 49.07
N ILE A 526 -9.49 -6.88 48.86
CA ILE A 526 -10.80 -7.49 49.05
C ILE A 526 -11.20 -7.19 50.48
N ILE A 527 -12.08 -6.22 50.69
CA ILE A 527 -12.79 -6.07 51.98
C ILE A 527 -13.79 -7.20 52.02
N LEU A 528 -13.39 -8.34 52.58
CA LEU A 528 -14.33 -9.39 52.94
C LEU A 528 -15.32 -8.79 53.94
N PRO A 529 -16.63 -8.90 53.72
CA PRO A 529 -17.62 -8.45 54.69
C PRO A 529 -17.41 -9.27 56.00
N ARG A 530 -17.18 -8.57 57.12
CA ARG A 530 -17.14 -9.18 58.43
C ARG A 530 -18.52 -9.84 58.70
N VAL A 531 -18.56 -11.16 58.61
CA VAL A 531 -19.69 -11.94 59.11
C VAL A 531 -19.69 -11.78 60.62
N ARG A 532 -20.67 -11.06 61.17
CA ARG A 532 -20.97 -11.08 62.60
C ARG A 532 -21.65 -12.42 62.93
N ILE A 533 -20.92 -13.29 63.54
CA ILE A 533 -21.50 -14.50 64.18
C ILE A 533 -22.13 -14.02 65.49
N TYR A 534 -23.45 -14.02 65.56
CA TYR A 534 -24.16 -13.92 66.85
C TYR A 534 -24.10 -15.28 67.50
N ARG A 535 -23.58 -15.31 68.75
CA ARG A 535 -23.73 -16.45 69.67
C ARG A 535 -25.06 -16.36 70.37
#